data_0b43be08d29daf7a6588d54f12bcc761
#
_entry.id   0b43be08d29daf7a6588d54f12bcc761
#
_cell.length_a   1.000
_cell.length_b   1.000
_cell.length_c   1.000
_cell.angle_alpha   90.00
_cell.angle_beta   90.00
_cell.angle_gamma   90.00
#
_symmetry.space_group_name_H-M   'P 1'
#
loop_
_entity.id
_entity.type
_entity.pdbx_description
1 polymer ?
#
loop_
_entity_poly.entity_id
_entity_poly.type
_entity_poly.pdbx_seq_one_letter_code
_entity_poly.pdbx_strand_id
1 'polypeptide(L)'
;MYKRQIIQSIQGIATGLPSEVKNIMDWSDEFFKGDSEIVGVINDVLQKASDAVQKFLENDLLAQVQVYLTSIASGVIYTLKFLLNLVVGIIVSIYVLASQETFAGQAKKIIYAMFKPVRANVIVETVRKSNEIFGGFISGKLLDSAIIGILAYVVLTIMRMPDTILLAVIIGVTNIIPFFGPFIGAIPSFLIVVLQNPLQGVYFLIFIFILQQIDGNIIGPKILGDSTGLSSFWVVFAILVFGGLWGFPGMLLGVPLMAVIYYVAQKLVSYFLRKRGLVDDTGSYIHLMRIDKRTNELVYEEKTEKGTGEKIEESPEK
;
A
#
# COMPACT_ATOMS: atom_id res chain seq x y z
N MET A 1 -0.56 -7.78 37.79
CA MET A 1 -0.75 -9.14 37.33
C MET A 1 -0.30 -9.29 35.86
N TYR A 2 -0.84 -8.54 34.93
CA TYR A 2 -0.51 -8.61 33.48
C TYR A 2 0.96 -8.36 33.11
N LYS A 3 1.68 -7.46 33.79
CA LYS A 3 3.11 -7.20 33.57
C LYS A 3 3.96 -8.48 33.64
N ARG A 4 3.75 -9.27 34.71
CA ARG A 4 4.49 -10.50 34.93
C ARG A 4 4.16 -11.56 33.88
N GLN A 5 2.90 -11.59 33.47
CA GLN A 5 2.40 -12.52 32.47
C GLN A 5 2.95 -12.21 31.06
N ILE A 6 3.00 -10.94 30.66
CA ILE A 6 3.57 -10.53 29.37
C ILE A 6 5.07 -10.84 29.31
N ILE A 7 5.83 -10.49 30.38
CA ILE A 7 7.27 -10.79 30.45
C ILE A 7 7.50 -12.30 30.42
N GLN A 8 6.71 -13.06 31.17
CA GLN A 8 6.81 -14.53 31.17
C GLN A 8 6.45 -15.13 29.80
N SER A 9 5.45 -14.60 29.10
CA SER A 9 5.09 -15.04 27.75
C SER A 9 6.23 -14.77 26.76
N ILE A 10 6.79 -13.56 26.77
CA ILE A 10 7.93 -13.22 25.89
C ILE A 10 9.15 -14.10 26.22
N GLN A 11 9.46 -14.29 27.48
CA GLN A 11 10.54 -15.19 27.91
C GLN A 11 10.26 -16.64 27.52
N GLY A 12 9.01 -17.09 27.66
CA GLY A 12 8.59 -18.42 27.20
C GLY A 12 8.77 -18.64 25.71
N ILE A 13 8.44 -17.64 24.90
CA ILE A 13 8.68 -17.67 23.46
C ILE A 13 10.19 -17.68 23.16
N ALA A 14 10.96 -16.79 23.80
CA ALA A 14 12.40 -16.71 23.57
C ALA A 14 13.14 -18.01 23.96
N THR A 15 12.73 -18.64 25.05
CA THR A 15 13.34 -19.91 25.51
C THR A 15 12.80 -21.13 24.76
N GLY A 16 11.56 -21.08 24.23
CA GLY A 16 10.96 -22.15 23.44
C GLY A 16 11.39 -22.14 21.97
N LEU A 17 11.76 -20.96 21.44
CA LEU A 17 12.12 -20.79 20.03
C LEU A 17 13.21 -21.76 19.53
N PRO A 18 14.33 -21.99 20.28
CA PRO A 18 15.36 -22.92 19.83
C PRO A 18 14.88 -24.36 19.69
N SER A 19 13.96 -24.81 20.54
CA SER A 19 13.39 -26.16 20.46
C SER A 19 12.45 -26.30 19.26
N GLU A 20 11.66 -25.27 18.95
CA GLU A 20 10.78 -25.28 17.80
C GLU A 20 11.56 -25.21 16.48
N VAL A 21 12.60 -24.39 16.42
CA VAL A 21 13.50 -24.34 15.25
C VAL A 21 14.20 -25.69 15.05
N LYS A 22 14.61 -26.35 16.13
CA LYS A 22 15.17 -27.69 16.03
C LYS A 22 14.16 -28.70 15.45
N ASN A 23 12.91 -28.66 15.91
CA ASN A 23 11.86 -29.51 15.35
C ASN A 23 11.67 -29.29 13.83
N ILE A 24 11.77 -28.03 13.38
CA ILE A 24 11.69 -27.69 11.95
C ILE A 24 12.92 -28.21 11.19
N MET A 25 14.12 -28.12 11.77
CA MET A 25 15.34 -28.70 11.19
C MET A 25 15.24 -30.22 11.06
N ASP A 26 14.83 -30.90 12.14
CA ASP A 26 14.65 -32.36 12.16
C ASP A 26 13.59 -32.78 11.09
N TRP A 27 12.51 -32.01 10.94
CA TRP A 27 11.52 -32.24 9.89
C TRP A 27 12.09 -32.02 8.49
N SER A 28 12.90 -30.97 8.29
CA SER A 28 13.54 -30.70 6.98
C SER A 28 14.51 -31.84 6.60
N ASP A 29 15.29 -32.35 7.54
CA ASP A 29 16.19 -33.48 7.36
C ASP A 29 15.44 -34.75 6.94
N GLU A 30 14.26 -35.00 7.54
CA GLU A 30 13.42 -36.15 7.21
C GLU A 30 12.72 -36.00 5.85
N PHE A 31 12.30 -34.78 5.50
CA PHE A 31 11.55 -34.51 4.26
C PHE A 31 12.46 -34.51 3.02
N PHE A 32 13.64 -33.94 3.12
CA PHE A 32 14.62 -33.85 2.02
C PHE A 32 15.64 -34.99 2.03
N LYS A 33 15.24 -36.19 2.40
CA LYS A 33 16.09 -37.40 2.51
C LYS A 33 17.16 -37.51 1.41
N GLY A 34 18.36 -36.96 1.67
CA GLY A 34 19.55 -37.18 0.87
C GLY A 34 20.12 -35.97 0.12
N ASP A 35 19.52 -34.81 0.13
CA ASP A 35 20.12 -33.61 -0.46
C ASP A 35 20.76 -32.72 0.61
N SER A 36 22.02 -33.07 0.95
CA SER A 36 22.77 -32.42 2.04
C SER A 36 23.02 -30.93 1.82
N GLU A 37 22.97 -30.47 0.57
CA GLU A 37 23.24 -29.07 0.21
C GLU A 37 22.00 -28.20 0.49
N ILE A 38 20.81 -28.65 0.12
CA ILE A 38 19.54 -27.97 0.38
C ILE A 38 19.26 -27.92 1.88
N VAL A 39 19.42 -29.05 2.57
CA VAL A 39 19.25 -29.16 4.02
C VAL A 39 20.21 -28.24 4.76
N GLY A 40 21.47 -28.15 4.32
CA GLY A 40 22.47 -27.26 4.89
C GLY A 40 22.11 -25.79 4.77
N VAL A 41 21.59 -25.36 3.62
CA VAL A 41 21.13 -23.98 3.41
C VAL A 41 19.89 -23.68 4.26
N ILE A 42 18.93 -24.60 4.33
CA ILE A 42 17.72 -24.42 5.16
C ILE A 42 18.11 -24.30 6.64
N ASN A 43 18.96 -25.17 7.13
CA ASN A 43 19.40 -25.17 8.53
C ASN A 43 20.19 -23.89 8.88
N ASP A 44 21.07 -23.39 8.00
CA ASP A 44 21.80 -22.13 8.18
C ASP A 44 20.86 -20.93 8.24
N VAL A 45 19.87 -20.87 7.35
CA VAL A 45 18.86 -19.80 7.33
C VAL A 45 17.98 -19.86 8.58
N LEU A 46 17.51 -21.03 8.99
CA LEU A 46 16.70 -21.22 10.19
C LEU A 46 17.46 -20.85 11.44
N GLN A 47 18.74 -21.24 11.54
CA GLN A 47 19.60 -20.89 12.68
C GLN A 47 19.81 -19.37 12.76
N LYS A 48 20.16 -18.72 11.66
CA LYS A 48 20.35 -17.26 11.61
C LYS A 48 19.07 -16.51 11.93
N ALA A 49 17.93 -16.98 11.44
CA ALA A 49 16.63 -16.41 11.75
C ALA A 49 16.30 -16.58 13.24
N SER A 50 16.54 -17.76 13.82
CA SER A 50 16.36 -18.01 15.23
C SER A 50 17.20 -17.09 16.12
N ASP A 51 18.48 -16.96 15.79
CA ASP A 51 19.41 -16.09 16.54
C ASP A 51 19.00 -14.61 16.44
N ALA A 52 18.54 -14.17 15.27
CA ALA A 52 18.06 -12.81 15.06
C ALA A 52 16.79 -12.53 15.87
N VAL A 53 15.82 -13.46 15.82
CA VAL A 53 14.56 -13.35 16.58
C VAL A 53 14.82 -13.41 18.08
N GLN A 54 15.69 -14.29 18.54
CA GLN A 54 16.04 -14.40 19.94
C GLN A 54 16.72 -13.12 20.46
N LYS A 55 17.68 -12.57 19.72
CA LYS A 55 18.32 -11.29 20.04
C LYS A 55 17.32 -10.15 20.07
N PHE A 56 16.39 -10.10 19.11
CA PHE A 56 15.33 -9.10 19.07
C PHE A 56 14.39 -9.22 20.29
N LEU A 57 13.98 -10.44 20.64
CA LEU A 57 13.11 -10.70 21.78
C LEU A 57 13.80 -10.34 23.12
N GLU A 58 15.06 -10.73 23.30
CA GLU A 58 15.79 -10.56 24.56
C GLU A 58 16.31 -9.12 24.73
N ASN A 59 16.89 -8.52 23.70
CA ASN A 59 17.57 -7.24 23.82
C ASN A 59 16.65 -6.05 23.51
N ASP A 60 15.87 -6.13 22.42
CA ASP A 60 15.09 -4.99 21.96
C ASP A 60 13.67 -5.01 22.54
N LEU A 61 12.99 -6.13 22.44
CA LEU A 61 11.57 -6.21 22.80
C LEU A 61 11.36 -6.25 24.30
N LEU A 62 12.16 -7.02 25.05
CA LEU A 62 12.09 -7.03 26.52
C LEU A 62 12.50 -5.68 27.13
N ALA A 63 13.53 -5.04 26.59
CA ALA A 63 13.94 -3.71 27.02
C ALA A 63 12.85 -2.67 26.74
N GLN A 64 12.28 -2.67 25.54
CA GLN A 64 11.18 -1.77 25.17
C GLN A 64 9.93 -2.07 26.00
N VAL A 65 9.53 -3.32 26.16
CA VAL A 65 8.38 -3.70 26.99
C VAL A 65 8.59 -3.27 28.44
N GLN A 66 9.79 -3.37 29.00
CA GLN A 66 10.07 -2.86 30.35
C GLN A 66 9.94 -1.34 30.43
N VAL A 67 10.42 -0.60 29.42
CA VAL A 67 10.25 0.86 29.31
C VAL A 67 8.77 1.21 29.17
N TYR A 68 8.02 0.54 28.30
CA TYR A 68 6.57 0.75 28.14
C TYR A 68 5.79 0.39 29.42
N LEU A 69 6.15 -0.70 30.10
CA LEU A 69 5.51 -1.12 31.34
C LEU A 69 5.84 -0.23 32.54
N THR A 70 7.01 0.39 32.59
CA THR A 70 7.34 1.41 33.60
C THR A 70 6.65 2.74 33.29
N SER A 71 6.36 2.98 32.01
CA SER A 71 5.58 4.14 31.54
C SER A 71 4.05 3.98 31.71
N ILE A 72 3.55 2.83 32.23
CA ILE A 72 2.12 2.58 32.41
C ILE A 72 1.46 3.57 33.37
N ALA A 73 2.17 4.12 34.34
CA ALA A 73 1.64 5.21 35.18
C ALA A 73 1.37 6.49 34.36
N SER A 74 2.19 6.77 33.33
CA SER A 74 1.93 7.81 32.35
C SER A 74 0.98 7.32 31.22
N GLY A 75 0.93 6.02 30.98
CA GLY A 75 0.09 5.38 29.95
C GLY A 75 -1.40 5.60 30.16
N VAL A 76 -1.88 5.66 31.38
CA VAL A 76 -3.29 6.01 31.69
C VAL A 76 -3.62 7.41 31.19
N ILE A 77 -2.71 8.37 31.39
CA ILE A 77 -2.89 9.75 30.91
C ILE A 77 -2.85 9.80 29.39
N TYR A 78 -1.95 9.06 28.74
CA TYR A 78 -1.87 8.98 27.28
C TYR A 78 -3.11 8.29 26.70
N THR A 79 -3.57 7.19 27.29
CA THR A 79 -4.79 6.50 26.87
C THR A 79 -6.01 7.40 27.02
N LEU A 80 -6.12 8.12 28.16
CA LEU A 80 -7.20 9.06 28.37
C LEU A 80 -7.17 10.22 27.38
N LYS A 81 -5.99 10.79 27.11
CA LYS A 81 -5.81 11.81 26.07
C LYS A 81 -6.16 11.27 24.68
N PHE A 82 -5.75 10.05 24.34
CA PHE A 82 -6.11 9.41 23.08
C PHE A 82 -7.64 9.25 22.96
N LEU A 83 -8.30 8.74 23.99
CA LEU A 83 -9.76 8.59 24.00
C LEU A 83 -10.47 9.95 23.92
N LEU A 84 -10.01 10.95 24.64
CA LEU A 84 -10.57 12.31 24.55
C LEU A 84 -10.37 12.88 23.13
N ASN A 85 -9.19 12.75 22.56
CA ASN A 85 -8.94 13.20 21.19
C ASN A 85 -9.79 12.45 20.16
N LEU A 86 -10.00 11.15 20.37
CA LEU A 86 -10.88 10.33 19.53
C LEU A 86 -12.33 10.83 19.61
N VAL A 87 -12.84 11.05 20.81
CA VAL A 87 -14.21 11.56 21.02
C VAL A 87 -14.36 12.96 20.41
N VAL A 88 -13.41 13.87 20.65
CA VAL A 88 -13.40 15.19 20.04
C VAL A 88 -13.35 15.10 18.53
N GLY A 89 -12.48 14.24 17.98
CA GLY A 89 -12.38 13.98 16.55
C GLY A 89 -13.69 13.48 15.94
N ILE A 90 -14.38 12.55 16.60
CA ILE A 90 -15.69 12.05 16.16
C ILE A 90 -16.72 13.18 16.18
N ILE A 91 -16.79 13.95 17.26
CA ILE A 91 -17.73 15.06 17.38
C ILE A 91 -17.49 16.10 16.28
N VAL A 92 -16.23 16.52 16.09
CA VAL A 92 -15.86 17.45 15.02
C VAL A 92 -16.21 16.89 13.64
N SER A 93 -15.94 15.60 13.38
CA SER A 93 -16.28 14.95 12.12
C SER A 93 -17.79 14.96 11.86
N ILE A 94 -18.61 14.69 12.88
CA ILE A 94 -20.08 14.75 12.77
C ILE A 94 -20.53 16.17 12.41
N TYR A 95 -20.00 17.21 13.09
CA TYR A 95 -20.33 18.60 12.79
C TYR A 95 -19.90 19.02 11.38
N VAL A 96 -18.70 18.64 10.96
CA VAL A 96 -18.21 18.94 9.61
C VAL A 96 -19.08 18.26 8.56
N LEU A 97 -19.44 16.99 8.75
CA LEU A 97 -20.31 16.24 7.84
C LEU A 97 -21.73 16.80 7.80
N ALA A 98 -22.29 17.13 8.95
CA ALA A 98 -23.65 17.73 9.03
C ALA A 98 -23.71 19.12 8.36
N SER A 99 -22.61 19.87 8.38
CA SER A 99 -22.51 21.23 7.83
C SER A 99 -21.72 21.31 6.53
N GLN A 100 -21.46 20.18 5.86
CA GLN A 100 -20.56 20.09 4.69
C GLN A 100 -20.96 21.05 3.56
N GLU A 101 -22.26 21.21 3.30
CA GLU A 101 -22.76 22.10 2.24
C GLU A 101 -22.49 23.57 2.57
N THR A 102 -22.68 23.96 3.84
CA THR A 102 -22.42 25.31 4.32
C THR A 102 -20.94 25.64 4.22
N PHE A 103 -20.05 24.74 4.71
CA PHE A 103 -18.61 24.94 4.62
C PHE A 103 -18.13 24.98 3.17
N ALA A 104 -18.65 24.10 2.31
CA ALA A 104 -18.33 24.11 0.88
C ALA A 104 -18.81 25.42 0.21
N GLY A 105 -19.99 25.93 0.58
CA GLY A 105 -20.51 27.21 0.13
C GLY A 105 -19.63 28.39 0.55
N GLN A 106 -19.23 28.43 1.82
CA GLN A 106 -18.32 29.44 2.36
C GLN A 106 -16.95 29.42 1.66
N ALA A 107 -16.36 28.22 1.48
CA ALA A 107 -15.11 28.07 0.75
C ALA A 107 -15.21 28.58 -0.69
N LYS A 108 -16.28 28.23 -1.43
CA LYS A 108 -16.54 28.76 -2.76
C LYS A 108 -16.66 30.28 -2.76
N LYS A 109 -17.40 30.86 -1.80
CA LYS A 109 -17.54 32.31 -1.64
C LYS A 109 -16.18 32.99 -1.51
N ILE A 110 -15.30 32.45 -0.70
CA ILE A 110 -13.93 32.97 -0.52
C ILE A 110 -13.14 32.89 -1.83
N ILE A 111 -13.19 31.73 -2.53
CA ILE A 111 -12.48 31.53 -3.78
C ILE A 111 -12.94 32.55 -4.83
N TYR A 112 -14.26 32.76 -4.99
CA TYR A 112 -14.80 33.73 -5.94
C TYR A 112 -14.55 35.18 -5.54
N ALA A 113 -14.39 35.48 -4.27
CA ALA A 113 -14.00 36.81 -3.79
C ALA A 113 -12.52 37.13 -4.09
N MET A 114 -11.64 36.13 -4.03
CA MET A 114 -10.19 36.31 -4.21
C MET A 114 -9.72 36.19 -5.65
N PHE A 115 -10.40 35.39 -6.49
CA PHE A 115 -9.97 35.06 -7.84
C PHE A 115 -11.01 35.47 -8.90
N LYS A 116 -10.52 35.84 -10.08
CA LYS A 116 -11.40 36.08 -11.24
C LYS A 116 -12.19 34.79 -11.58
N PRO A 117 -13.43 34.87 -12.05
CA PRO A 117 -14.34 33.71 -12.26
C PRO A 117 -13.69 32.54 -13.01
N VAL A 118 -12.89 32.83 -14.06
CA VAL A 118 -12.21 31.79 -14.84
C VAL A 118 -11.25 30.96 -13.97
N ARG A 119 -10.44 31.61 -13.13
CA ARG A 119 -9.50 30.91 -12.23
C ARG A 119 -10.24 30.24 -11.06
N ALA A 120 -11.25 30.91 -10.52
CA ALA A 120 -12.09 30.38 -9.46
C ALA A 120 -12.76 29.06 -9.88
N ASN A 121 -13.31 28.99 -11.09
CA ASN A 121 -13.92 27.78 -11.64
C ASN A 121 -12.91 26.61 -11.70
N VAL A 122 -11.69 26.87 -12.16
CA VAL A 122 -10.61 25.83 -12.20
C VAL A 122 -10.29 25.32 -10.81
N ILE A 123 -10.20 26.20 -9.81
CA ILE A 123 -9.91 25.80 -8.42
C ILE A 123 -11.07 24.94 -7.89
N VAL A 124 -12.32 25.39 -8.04
CA VAL A 124 -13.50 24.64 -7.56
C VAL A 124 -13.61 23.29 -8.23
N GLU A 125 -13.37 23.20 -9.54
CA GLU A 125 -13.36 21.95 -10.28
C GLU A 125 -12.25 21.00 -9.77
N THR A 126 -11.05 21.55 -9.56
CA THR A 126 -9.92 20.77 -9.00
C THR A 126 -10.23 20.21 -7.63
N VAL A 127 -10.82 21.03 -6.72
CA VAL A 127 -11.23 20.56 -5.39
C VAL A 127 -12.31 19.49 -5.48
N ARG A 128 -13.27 19.63 -6.38
CA ARG A 128 -14.30 18.59 -6.62
C ARG A 128 -13.64 17.29 -7.08
N LYS A 129 -12.74 17.37 -8.06
CA LYS A 129 -12.03 16.20 -8.57
C LYS A 129 -11.15 15.54 -7.50
N SER A 130 -10.50 16.36 -6.65
CA SER A 130 -9.74 15.85 -5.51
C SER A 130 -10.63 15.07 -4.53
N ASN A 131 -11.82 15.58 -4.23
CA ASN A 131 -12.78 14.89 -3.36
C ASN A 131 -13.23 13.55 -3.97
N GLU A 132 -13.48 13.50 -5.28
CA GLU A 132 -13.80 12.24 -5.99
C GLU A 132 -12.65 11.23 -5.91
N ILE A 133 -11.41 11.67 -6.14
CA ILE A 133 -10.21 10.81 -6.09
C ILE A 133 -10.03 10.26 -4.68
N PHE A 134 -10.05 11.12 -3.65
CA PHE A 134 -9.87 10.70 -2.26
C PHE A 134 -11.01 9.78 -1.80
N GLY A 135 -12.25 10.17 -2.05
CA GLY A 135 -13.42 9.39 -1.66
C GLY A 135 -13.46 8.03 -2.35
N GLY A 136 -13.24 7.98 -3.66
CA GLY A 136 -13.19 6.74 -4.43
C GLY A 136 -12.07 5.81 -3.98
N PHE A 137 -10.87 6.36 -3.78
CA PHE A 137 -9.73 5.56 -3.32
C PHE A 137 -9.92 5.01 -1.91
N ILE A 138 -10.26 5.87 -0.95
CA ILE A 138 -10.40 5.45 0.47
C ILE A 138 -11.53 4.44 0.63
N SER A 139 -12.73 4.75 0.08
CA SER A 139 -13.87 3.84 0.17
C SER A 139 -13.62 2.53 -0.58
N GLY A 140 -13.01 2.60 -1.75
CA GLY A 140 -12.62 1.42 -2.53
C GLY A 140 -11.62 0.55 -1.76
N LYS A 141 -10.58 1.16 -1.16
CA LYS A 141 -9.56 0.40 -0.44
C LYS A 141 -10.06 -0.21 0.87
N LEU A 142 -10.97 0.48 1.57
CA LEU A 142 -11.63 -0.08 2.75
C LEU A 142 -12.51 -1.29 2.38
N LEU A 143 -13.28 -1.17 1.30
CA LEU A 143 -14.13 -2.27 0.81
C LEU A 143 -13.28 -3.46 0.34
N ASP A 144 -12.24 -3.21 -0.43
CA ASP A 144 -11.28 -4.19 -0.88
C ASP A 144 -10.67 -4.96 0.30
N SER A 145 -10.13 -4.26 1.28
CA SER A 145 -9.53 -4.83 2.49
C SER A 145 -10.53 -5.65 3.32
N ALA A 146 -11.78 -5.19 3.41
CA ALA A 146 -12.84 -5.95 4.08
C ALA A 146 -13.16 -7.26 3.34
N ILE A 147 -13.26 -7.24 2.02
CA ILE A 147 -13.48 -8.43 1.20
C ILE A 147 -12.32 -9.41 1.34
N ILE A 148 -11.08 -8.93 1.23
CA ILE A 148 -9.88 -9.78 1.41
C ILE A 148 -9.82 -10.38 2.80
N GLY A 149 -10.13 -9.62 3.85
CA GLY A 149 -10.21 -10.13 5.23
C GLY A 149 -11.26 -11.21 5.38
N ILE A 150 -12.46 -11.04 4.82
CA ILE A 150 -13.54 -12.03 4.85
C ILE A 150 -13.15 -13.28 4.05
N LEU A 151 -12.59 -13.13 2.86
CA LEU A 151 -12.12 -14.26 2.05
C LEU A 151 -11.01 -15.03 2.78
N ALA A 152 -10.06 -14.34 3.39
CA ALA A 152 -9.02 -14.95 4.20
C ALA A 152 -9.64 -15.75 5.36
N TYR A 153 -10.59 -15.16 6.09
CA TYR A 153 -11.28 -15.85 7.18
C TYR A 153 -11.96 -17.13 6.72
N VAL A 154 -12.74 -17.06 5.64
CA VAL A 154 -13.49 -18.21 5.11
C VAL A 154 -12.54 -19.33 4.68
N VAL A 155 -11.51 -19.01 3.87
CA VAL A 155 -10.60 -20.03 3.34
C VAL A 155 -9.73 -20.62 4.43
N LEU A 156 -9.16 -19.81 5.33
CA LEU A 156 -8.34 -20.31 6.44
C LEU A 156 -9.16 -21.17 7.41
N THR A 157 -10.45 -20.86 7.59
CA THR A 157 -11.37 -21.71 8.38
C THR A 157 -11.58 -23.07 7.71
N ILE A 158 -11.83 -23.11 6.40
CA ILE A 158 -11.97 -24.34 5.63
C ILE A 158 -10.68 -25.18 5.69
N MET A 159 -9.51 -24.51 5.60
CA MET A 159 -8.20 -25.14 5.72
C MET A 159 -7.86 -25.59 7.16
N ARG A 160 -8.71 -25.26 8.14
CA ARG A 160 -8.49 -25.53 9.57
C ARG A 160 -7.15 -24.98 10.08
N MET A 161 -6.80 -23.77 9.64
CA MET A 161 -5.59 -23.09 10.10
C MET A 161 -5.72 -22.63 11.55
N PRO A 162 -4.61 -22.61 12.32
CA PRO A 162 -4.62 -22.05 13.66
C PRO A 162 -4.91 -20.54 13.62
N ASP A 163 -5.47 -20.02 14.70
CA ASP A 163 -5.69 -18.58 14.91
C ASP A 163 -6.34 -17.84 13.72
N THR A 164 -7.24 -18.52 13.01
CA THR A 164 -7.86 -18.05 11.75
C THR A 164 -8.38 -16.62 11.82
N ILE A 165 -9.06 -16.23 12.92
CA ILE A 165 -9.58 -14.87 13.09
C ILE A 165 -8.43 -13.86 13.14
N LEU A 166 -7.39 -14.16 13.91
CA LEU A 166 -6.22 -13.28 14.04
C LEU A 166 -5.53 -13.09 12.68
N LEU A 167 -5.28 -14.19 11.96
CA LEU A 167 -4.67 -14.17 10.64
C LEU A 167 -5.51 -13.37 9.64
N ALA A 168 -6.81 -13.58 9.60
CA ALA A 168 -7.73 -12.89 8.71
C ALA A 168 -7.80 -11.37 9.00
N VAL A 169 -7.79 -10.99 10.29
CA VAL A 169 -7.75 -9.58 10.70
C VAL A 169 -6.42 -8.95 10.31
N ILE A 170 -5.29 -9.61 10.55
CA ILE A 170 -3.97 -9.10 10.14
C ILE A 170 -3.96 -8.88 8.63
N ILE A 171 -4.33 -9.89 7.83
CA ILE A 171 -4.34 -9.81 6.36
C ILE A 171 -5.26 -8.69 5.88
N GLY A 172 -6.50 -8.64 6.39
CA GLY A 172 -7.49 -7.65 5.98
C GLY A 172 -7.06 -6.23 6.35
N VAL A 173 -6.60 -5.99 7.58
CA VAL A 173 -6.18 -4.64 8.03
C VAL A 173 -4.93 -4.17 7.29
N THR A 174 -3.95 -5.03 7.12
CA THR A 174 -2.72 -4.64 6.41
C THR A 174 -2.97 -4.39 4.92
N ASN A 175 -3.96 -5.07 4.30
CA ASN A 175 -4.33 -4.87 2.90
C ASN A 175 -4.82 -3.46 2.58
N ILE A 176 -5.13 -2.63 3.59
CA ILE A 176 -5.42 -1.20 3.40
C ILE A 176 -4.25 -0.47 2.75
N ILE A 177 -3.00 -0.89 3.00
CA ILE A 177 -1.80 -0.30 2.39
C ILE A 177 -1.60 -0.94 1.01
N PRO A 178 -1.71 -0.18 -0.09
CA PRO A 178 -1.49 -0.72 -1.42
C PRO A 178 -0.06 -1.29 -1.57
N PHE A 179 0.11 -2.36 -2.32
CA PHE A 179 1.35 -3.07 -2.61
C PHE A 179 2.06 -3.68 -1.39
N PHE A 180 2.27 -2.92 -0.32
CA PHE A 180 3.01 -3.37 0.87
C PHE A 180 2.14 -4.11 1.88
N GLY A 181 0.84 -3.83 1.91
CA GLY A 181 -0.09 -4.44 2.84
C GLY A 181 -0.05 -5.97 2.86
N PRO A 182 -0.11 -6.62 1.70
CA PRO A 182 0.00 -8.07 1.60
C PRO A 182 1.26 -8.65 2.24
N PHE A 183 2.42 -8.03 2.05
CA PHE A 183 3.67 -8.48 2.63
C PHE A 183 3.73 -8.24 4.13
N ILE A 184 3.30 -7.05 4.58
CA ILE A 184 3.24 -6.69 6.00
C ILE A 184 2.33 -7.64 6.77
N GLY A 185 1.23 -8.10 6.17
CA GLY A 185 0.33 -9.06 6.78
C GLY A 185 0.79 -10.51 6.66
N ALA A 186 1.33 -10.90 5.51
CA ALA A 186 1.73 -12.27 5.25
C ALA A 186 2.91 -12.72 6.11
N ILE A 187 3.92 -11.88 6.32
CA ILE A 187 5.12 -12.24 7.07
C ILE A 187 4.80 -12.65 8.52
N PRO A 188 4.16 -11.80 9.36
CA PRO A 188 3.84 -12.18 10.73
C PRO A 188 2.82 -13.34 10.77
N SER A 189 1.86 -13.38 9.86
CA SER A 189 0.88 -14.46 9.78
C SER A 189 1.55 -15.80 9.45
N PHE A 190 2.48 -15.81 8.51
CA PHE A 190 3.26 -17.00 8.18
C PHE A 190 4.08 -17.50 9.39
N LEU A 191 4.74 -16.59 10.11
CA LEU A 191 5.51 -16.96 11.31
C LEU A 191 4.61 -17.59 12.38
N ILE A 192 3.43 -17.04 12.61
CA ILE A 192 2.45 -17.62 13.55
C ILE A 192 2.07 -19.05 13.15
N VAL A 193 1.82 -19.29 11.87
CA VAL A 193 1.38 -20.60 11.37
C VAL A 193 2.54 -21.59 11.36
N VAL A 194 3.72 -21.22 10.82
CA VAL A 194 4.84 -22.14 10.65
C VAL A 194 5.40 -22.61 11.99
N LEU A 195 5.41 -21.75 13.02
CA LEU A 195 5.85 -22.13 14.36
C LEU A 195 4.90 -23.13 15.05
N GLN A 196 3.62 -23.15 14.67
CA GLN A 196 2.67 -24.13 15.18
C GLN A 196 2.68 -25.43 14.37
N ASN A 197 2.76 -25.34 13.05
CA ASN A 197 2.83 -26.49 12.16
C ASN A 197 3.51 -26.12 10.83
N PRO A 198 4.74 -26.61 10.59
CA PRO A 198 5.50 -26.30 9.37
C PRO A 198 4.78 -26.61 8.07
N LEU A 199 4.05 -27.73 8.00
CA LEU A 199 3.30 -28.13 6.81
C LEU A 199 2.14 -27.16 6.53
N GLN A 200 1.44 -26.72 7.56
CA GLN A 200 0.41 -25.69 7.43
C GLN A 200 1.01 -24.34 7.00
N GLY A 201 2.24 -24.02 7.39
CA GLY A 201 2.97 -22.86 6.90
C GLY A 201 3.12 -22.88 5.38
N VAL A 202 3.45 -24.03 4.78
CA VAL A 202 3.54 -24.18 3.31
C VAL A 202 2.17 -23.95 2.65
N TYR A 203 1.12 -24.54 3.18
CA TYR A 203 -0.25 -24.32 2.66
C TYR A 203 -0.69 -22.86 2.79
N PHE A 204 -0.29 -22.20 3.89
CA PHE A 204 -0.57 -20.78 4.09
C PHE A 204 0.11 -19.90 3.03
N LEU A 205 1.38 -20.17 2.68
CA LEU A 205 2.08 -19.43 1.60
C LEU A 205 1.39 -19.60 0.26
N ILE A 206 0.99 -20.83 -0.10
CA ILE A 206 0.25 -21.10 -1.33
C ILE A 206 -1.09 -20.34 -1.33
N PHE A 207 -1.80 -20.36 -0.22
CA PHE A 207 -3.06 -19.63 -0.05
C PHE A 207 -2.85 -18.12 -0.23
N ILE A 208 -1.88 -17.53 0.48
CA ILE A 208 -1.58 -16.09 0.37
C ILE A 208 -1.21 -15.72 -1.07
N PHE A 209 -0.40 -16.52 -1.75
CA PHE A 209 -0.05 -16.27 -3.14
C PHE A 209 -1.29 -16.25 -4.05
N ILE A 210 -2.19 -17.24 -3.91
CA ILE A 210 -3.45 -17.29 -4.67
C ILE A 210 -4.35 -16.09 -4.33
N LEU A 211 -4.49 -15.78 -3.04
CA LEU A 211 -5.28 -14.63 -2.58
C LEU A 211 -4.79 -13.32 -3.20
N GLN A 212 -3.46 -13.12 -3.25
CA GLN A 212 -2.86 -11.94 -3.85
C GLN A 212 -3.06 -11.87 -5.37
N GLN A 213 -3.06 -13.03 -6.06
CA GLN A 213 -3.40 -13.05 -7.49
C GLN A 213 -4.86 -12.68 -7.74
N ILE A 214 -5.77 -13.12 -6.88
CA ILE A 214 -7.19 -12.75 -6.96
C ILE A 214 -7.38 -11.26 -6.64
N ASP A 215 -6.71 -10.75 -5.60
CA ASP A 215 -6.75 -9.34 -5.23
C ASP A 215 -6.23 -8.46 -6.37
N GLY A 216 -5.00 -8.68 -6.80
CA GLY A 216 -4.33 -7.84 -7.80
C GLY A 216 -4.96 -7.87 -9.19
N ASN A 217 -5.54 -9.00 -9.61
CA ASN A 217 -6.04 -9.16 -10.98
C ASN A 217 -7.58 -9.10 -11.11
N ILE A 218 -8.32 -9.30 -10.01
CA ILE A 218 -9.78 -9.38 -10.08
C ILE A 218 -10.43 -8.36 -9.15
N ILE A 219 -10.14 -8.40 -7.85
CA ILE A 219 -10.84 -7.59 -6.83
C ILE A 219 -10.39 -6.14 -6.92
N GLY A 220 -9.09 -5.89 -6.86
CA GLY A 220 -8.52 -4.56 -6.94
C GLY A 220 -8.99 -3.77 -8.16
N PRO A 221 -8.82 -4.28 -9.41
CA PRO A 221 -9.31 -3.60 -10.60
C PRO A 221 -10.82 -3.36 -10.61
N LYS A 222 -11.63 -4.29 -10.08
CA LYS A 222 -13.09 -4.13 -10.00
C LYS A 222 -13.55 -3.08 -8.99
N ILE A 223 -12.86 -2.98 -7.85
CA ILE A 223 -13.25 -2.08 -6.76
C ILE A 223 -12.64 -0.70 -6.93
N LEU A 224 -11.33 -0.65 -7.18
CA LEU A 224 -10.60 0.61 -7.29
C LEU A 224 -10.74 1.23 -8.69
N GLY A 225 -10.89 0.39 -9.74
CA GLY A 225 -10.98 0.85 -11.12
C GLY A 225 -9.84 1.83 -11.46
N ASP A 226 -10.16 2.79 -12.33
CA ASP A 226 -9.26 3.89 -12.67
C ASP A 226 -9.37 5.08 -11.69
N SER A 227 -9.75 4.84 -10.44
CA SER A 227 -10.07 5.90 -9.48
C SER A 227 -8.92 6.88 -9.23
N THR A 228 -7.68 6.47 -9.46
CA THR A 228 -6.51 7.36 -9.31
C THR A 228 -5.94 7.86 -10.62
N GLY A 229 -6.14 7.14 -11.74
CA GLY A 229 -5.52 7.45 -13.03
C GLY A 229 -3.98 7.42 -13.02
N LEU A 230 -3.37 6.83 -11.99
CA LEU A 230 -1.92 6.74 -11.85
C LEU A 230 -1.39 5.41 -12.39
N SER A 231 -0.22 5.44 -13.06
CA SER A 231 0.53 4.23 -13.34
C SER A 231 1.11 3.63 -12.05
N SER A 232 1.39 2.32 -12.07
CA SER A 232 1.96 1.60 -10.91
C SER A 232 3.23 2.24 -10.37
N PHE A 233 4.06 2.82 -11.24
CA PHE A 233 5.25 3.57 -10.82
C PHE A 233 4.90 4.72 -9.86
N TRP A 234 3.93 5.57 -10.22
CA TRP A 234 3.53 6.70 -9.40
C TRP A 234 2.87 6.29 -8.09
N VAL A 235 2.20 5.14 -8.08
CA VAL A 235 1.61 4.59 -6.84
C VAL A 235 2.70 4.16 -5.87
N VAL A 236 3.71 3.38 -6.34
CA VAL A 236 4.85 2.96 -5.50
C VAL A 236 5.65 4.18 -5.03
N PHE A 237 5.93 5.12 -5.94
CA PHE A 237 6.61 6.36 -5.60
C PHE A 237 5.88 7.15 -4.50
N ALA A 238 4.56 7.30 -4.61
CA ALA A 238 3.74 7.98 -3.61
C ALA A 238 3.83 7.32 -2.24
N ILE A 239 3.73 5.99 -2.19
CA ILE A 239 3.80 5.25 -0.93
C ILE A 239 5.18 5.42 -0.27
N LEU A 240 6.26 5.35 -1.04
CA LEU A 240 7.61 5.50 -0.50
C LEU A 240 7.86 6.93 0.01
N VAL A 241 7.51 7.94 -0.77
CA VAL A 241 7.74 9.34 -0.41
C VAL A 241 6.86 9.75 0.77
N PHE A 242 5.55 9.58 0.67
CA PHE A 242 4.63 10.01 1.73
C PHE A 242 4.68 9.09 2.94
N GLY A 243 4.97 7.80 2.75
CA GLY A 243 5.25 6.87 3.84
C GLY A 243 6.50 7.23 4.63
N GLY A 244 7.55 7.68 3.95
CA GLY A 244 8.76 8.20 4.60
C GLY A 244 8.53 9.51 5.35
N LEU A 245 7.63 10.38 4.87
CA LEU A 245 7.34 11.67 5.50
C LEU A 245 6.37 11.55 6.69
N TRP A 246 5.31 10.75 6.56
CA TRP A 246 4.20 10.70 7.52
C TRP A 246 3.90 9.29 8.06
N GLY A 247 4.77 8.31 7.78
CA GLY A 247 4.57 6.92 8.23
C GLY A 247 3.31 6.27 7.66
N PHE A 248 2.60 5.50 8.49
CA PHE A 248 1.39 4.78 8.07
C PHE A 248 0.31 5.66 7.41
N PRO A 249 -0.09 6.82 7.98
CA PRO A 249 -1.01 7.73 7.29
C PRO A 249 -0.53 8.19 5.92
N GLY A 250 0.77 8.40 5.77
CA GLY A 250 1.38 8.76 4.49
C GLY A 250 1.30 7.64 3.45
N MET A 251 1.48 6.39 3.85
CA MET A 251 1.31 5.25 2.94
C MET A 251 -0.13 5.12 2.44
N LEU A 252 -1.11 5.41 3.28
CA LEU A 252 -2.53 5.32 2.91
C LEU A 252 -2.97 6.51 2.06
N LEU A 253 -2.66 7.73 2.50
CA LEU A 253 -3.12 8.98 1.86
C LEU A 253 -2.21 9.43 0.71
N GLY A 254 -0.99 8.90 0.61
CA GLY A 254 -0.01 9.29 -0.40
C GLY A 254 -0.48 9.03 -1.81
N VAL A 255 -1.13 7.90 -2.05
CA VAL A 255 -1.63 7.54 -3.39
C VAL A 255 -2.68 8.53 -3.90
N PRO A 256 -3.79 8.80 -3.19
CA PRO A 256 -4.76 9.80 -3.65
C PRO A 256 -4.18 11.22 -3.68
N LEU A 257 -3.25 11.56 -2.79
CA LEU A 257 -2.56 12.85 -2.83
C LEU A 257 -1.72 13.00 -4.09
N MET A 258 -0.96 11.96 -4.45
CA MET A 258 -0.18 11.95 -5.69
C MET A 258 -1.08 12.02 -6.93
N ALA A 259 -2.23 11.35 -6.90
CA ALA A 259 -3.20 11.41 -7.99
C ALA A 259 -3.73 12.83 -8.20
N VAL A 260 -3.99 13.57 -7.13
CA VAL A 260 -4.37 14.99 -7.21
C VAL A 260 -3.23 15.84 -7.74
N ILE A 261 -2.00 15.64 -7.26
CA ILE A 261 -0.82 16.37 -7.76
C ILE A 261 -0.64 16.10 -9.25
N TYR A 262 -0.73 14.84 -9.68
CA TYR A 262 -0.62 14.44 -11.07
C TYR A 262 -1.73 15.06 -11.94
N TYR A 263 -2.98 15.03 -11.48
CA TYR A 263 -4.11 15.66 -12.15
C TYR A 263 -3.90 17.18 -12.34
N VAL A 264 -3.45 17.87 -11.29
CA VAL A 264 -3.16 19.31 -11.36
C VAL A 264 -2.01 19.59 -12.33
N ALA A 265 -0.96 18.78 -12.29
CA ALA A 265 0.18 18.91 -13.20
C ALA A 265 -0.25 18.70 -14.66
N GLN A 266 -1.03 17.67 -14.96
CA GLN A 266 -1.59 17.45 -16.30
C GLN A 266 -2.41 18.64 -16.76
N LYS A 267 -3.33 19.12 -15.93
CA LYS A 267 -4.19 20.26 -16.27
C LYS A 267 -3.38 21.54 -16.55
N LEU A 268 -2.31 21.73 -15.79
CA LEU A 268 -1.40 22.87 -15.98
C LEU A 268 -0.62 22.75 -17.30
N VAL A 269 -0.08 21.55 -17.58
CA VAL A 269 0.64 21.26 -18.83
C VAL A 269 -0.30 21.47 -20.03
N SER A 270 -1.48 20.88 -20.01
CA SER A 270 -2.49 21.05 -21.06
C SER A 270 -2.85 22.53 -21.30
N TYR A 271 -3.00 23.30 -20.23
CA TYR A 271 -3.24 24.74 -20.34
C TYR A 271 -2.11 25.47 -21.08
N PHE A 272 -0.84 25.18 -20.76
CA PHE A 272 0.30 25.82 -21.40
C PHE A 272 0.49 25.36 -22.85
N LEU A 273 0.26 24.07 -23.15
CA LEU A 273 0.33 23.55 -24.52
C LEU A 273 -0.73 24.20 -25.42
N ARG A 274 -1.97 24.23 -24.97
CA ARG A 274 -3.08 24.89 -25.70
C ARG A 274 -2.83 26.39 -25.92
N LYS A 275 -2.26 27.08 -24.90
CA LYS A 275 -1.89 28.49 -25.03
C LYS A 275 -0.80 28.73 -26.11
N ARG A 276 0.02 27.71 -26.37
CA ARG A 276 1.07 27.75 -27.40
C ARG A 276 0.61 27.19 -28.75
N GLY A 277 -0.64 26.76 -28.87
CA GLY A 277 -1.16 26.11 -30.09
C GLY A 277 -0.58 24.72 -30.35
N LEU A 278 -0.07 24.05 -29.30
CA LEU A 278 0.53 22.72 -29.39
C LEU A 278 -0.50 21.64 -29.02
N VAL A 279 -0.28 20.44 -29.55
CA VAL A 279 -1.12 19.25 -29.31
C VAL A 279 -0.98 18.82 -27.85
N ASP A 280 -2.08 18.36 -27.23
CA ASP A 280 -2.17 17.97 -25.82
C ASP A 280 -2.09 16.44 -25.64
N ASP A 281 -1.92 15.68 -26.71
CA ASP A 281 -1.82 14.24 -26.65
C ASP A 281 -0.37 13.78 -26.35
N THR A 282 -0.21 12.94 -25.32
CA THR A 282 1.11 12.42 -24.90
C THR A 282 1.73 11.55 -25.99
N GLY A 283 0.93 10.81 -26.77
CA GLY A 283 1.40 9.96 -27.85
C GLY A 283 2.21 10.74 -28.88
N SER A 284 1.79 11.97 -29.15
CA SER A 284 2.45 12.89 -30.08
C SER A 284 3.85 13.31 -29.64
N TYR A 285 4.25 13.07 -28.37
CA TYR A 285 5.57 13.46 -27.83
C TYR A 285 6.51 12.27 -27.65
N ILE A 286 6.08 11.01 -27.81
CA ILE A 286 6.90 9.81 -27.50
C ILE A 286 8.16 9.74 -28.37
N HIS A 287 8.03 10.03 -29.67
CA HIS A 287 9.16 9.99 -30.65
C HIS A 287 9.47 11.36 -31.21
N LEU A 288 9.07 12.43 -30.48
CA LEU A 288 9.26 13.79 -30.91
C LEU A 288 10.74 14.18 -30.82
N MET A 289 11.34 14.58 -31.92
CA MET A 289 12.69 15.10 -32.00
C MET A 289 12.73 16.60 -31.65
N ARG A 290 11.84 17.36 -32.28
CA ARG A 290 11.75 18.83 -32.08
C ARG A 290 10.41 19.35 -32.58
N ILE A 291 10.09 20.59 -32.19
CA ILE A 291 8.99 21.37 -32.72
C ILE A 291 9.58 22.46 -33.61
N ASP A 292 9.09 22.59 -34.83
CA ASP A 292 9.52 23.67 -35.73
C ASP A 292 9.06 25.02 -35.17
N LYS A 293 10.02 25.95 -35.06
CA LYS A 293 9.79 27.27 -34.43
C LYS A 293 8.87 28.19 -35.26
N ARG A 294 8.71 27.94 -36.58
CA ARG A 294 7.91 28.77 -37.48
C ARG A 294 6.50 28.25 -37.66
N THR A 295 6.38 26.93 -37.82
CA THR A 295 5.09 26.27 -38.12
C THR A 295 4.40 25.69 -36.92
N ASN A 296 5.10 25.51 -35.79
CA ASN A 296 4.67 24.71 -34.63
C ASN A 296 4.39 23.23 -34.96
N GLU A 297 4.93 22.74 -36.09
CA GLU A 297 4.76 21.35 -36.50
C GLU A 297 5.70 20.44 -35.71
N LEU A 298 5.21 19.22 -35.40
CA LEU A 298 5.93 18.19 -34.67
C LEU A 298 6.86 17.44 -35.65
N VAL A 299 8.16 17.44 -35.41
CA VAL A 299 9.16 16.72 -36.20
C VAL A 299 9.59 15.47 -35.43
N TYR A 300 9.37 14.32 -36.03
CA TYR A 300 9.67 13.01 -35.43
C TYR A 300 11.00 12.45 -35.92
N GLU A 301 11.57 11.48 -35.18
CA GLU A 301 12.70 10.68 -35.62
C GLU A 301 12.24 9.80 -36.82
N GLU A 302 12.99 9.88 -37.93
CA GLU A 302 12.83 8.90 -39.02
C GLU A 302 13.20 7.52 -38.45
N LYS A 303 12.25 6.58 -38.50
CA LYS A 303 12.55 5.17 -38.26
C LYS A 303 13.55 4.72 -39.35
N THR A 304 14.82 4.66 -39.02
CA THR A 304 15.79 3.98 -39.86
C THR A 304 15.46 2.47 -39.76
N GLU A 305 14.69 1.97 -40.70
CA GLU A 305 14.53 0.53 -40.89
C GLU A 305 15.91 -0.07 -41.23
N LYS A 306 16.53 -0.66 -40.24
CA LYS A 306 17.66 -1.55 -40.47
C LYS A 306 17.11 -2.85 -41.05
N GLY A 307 17.21 -2.99 -42.35
CA GLY A 307 17.13 -4.28 -43.05
C GLY A 307 15.92 -4.42 -43.97
N THR A 308 16.04 -3.96 -45.15
CA THR A 308 15.80 -4.53 -46.46
C THR A 308 15.56 -3.41 -47.46
N GLY A 309 16.43 -3.30 -48.45
CA GLY A 309 16.27 -2.28 -49.49
C GLY A 309 15.12 -2.64 -50.42
N GLU A 310 14.04 -1.90 -50.27
CA GLU A 310 13.06 -1.67 -51.31
C GLU A 310 12.38 -0.33 -51.02
N LYS A 311 12.66 0.64 -51.89
CA LYS A 311 11.94 1.91 -51.95
C LYS A 311 10.55 1.63 -52.52
N ILE A 312 9.53 1.82 -51.67
CA ILE A 312 8.19 1.96 -52.15
C ILE A 312 7.81 3.46 -51.98
N GLU A 313 7.82 4.16 -53.10
CA GLU A 313 7.13 5.46 -53.29
C GLU A 313 5.62 5.21 -53.15
N GLU A 314 5.02 5.63 -52.05
CA GLU A 314 3.59 5.84 -52.03
C GLU A 314 3.25 7.34 -52.13
N SER A 315 2.71 7.72 -53.27
CA SER A 315 2.11 9.01 -53.51
C SER A 315 0.79 9.16 -52.76
N PRO A 316 0.42 10.34 -52.30
CA PRO A 316 -0.83 10.59 -51.59
C PRO A 316 -1.98 10.70 -52.58
N GLU A 317 -2.93 9.78 -52.55
CA GLU A 317 -4.27 9.98 -53.14
C GLU A 317 -5.19 10.67 -52.15
N LYS A 318 -5.66 11.80 -52.62
CA LYS A 318 -6.81 12.66 -52.42
C LYS A 318 -7.75 12.48 -51.22
#